data_83f03ce3d4a517b5780d363bedeb2258
#
_entry.id   83f03ce3d4a517b5780d363bedeb2258
#
_cell.length_a   1.000
_cell.length_b   1.000
_cell.length_c   1.000
_cell.angle_alpha   90.00
_cell.angle_beta   90.00
_cell.angle_gamma   90.00
#
_symmetry.space_group_name_H-M   'P 1'
#
loop_
_entity.id
_entity.type
_entity.pdbx_description
1 polymer ?
#
loop_
_entity_poly.entity_id
_entity_poly.type
_entity_poly.pdbx_seq_one_letter_code
_entity_poly.pdbx_strand_id
1 'polypeptide(L)'
;MKIDDLSNALRHEGGLSRRLFLAYAASLSSIPLLSRYASAAPPHVFTSDPFSFGVASGDPDHESVILWTRLAPKPLEPGGGMPKAPVEVHWEIAEDNSFKKIVQSGKVNATPELGHSVHIEPRDLKPDHWYSYRFKSGDATSPVGRTRTLPAPDASPDKLRFAVTSCQNFEAGLFTAYQQMAADKPDFVFHLGDYIYEYASGRNGKIRTHQGPEIESLDQYRIRYAQYKGDKDLQAIHAA
;
A
#
# COMPACT_ATOMS: atom_id res chain seq x y z
N MET A 1 -26.89 25.21 -15.97
CA MET A 1 -26.75 25.42 -17.43
C MET A 1 -26.46 24.08 -18.04
N LYS A 2 -27.36 23.53 -18.84
CA LYS A 2 -27.21 22.18 -19.43
C LYS A 2 -26.29 22.27 -20.65
N ILE A 3 -25.57 21.18 -20.93
CA ILE A 3 -24.63 21.09 -22.09
C ILE A 3 -25.33 21.41 -23.42
N ASP A 4 -26.62 21.08 -23.53
CA ASP A 4 -27.46 21.37 -24.71
C ASP A 4 -27.66 22.89 -24.94
N ASP A 5 -27.68 23.71 -23.89
CA ASP A 5 -27.79 25.18 -24.01
C ASP A 5 -26.50 25.78 -24.58
N LEU A 6 -25.35 25.15 -24.32
CA LEU A 6 -24.06 25.57 -24.87
C LEU A 6 -23.94 25.24 -26.37
N SER A 7 -24.45 24.07 -26.80
CA SER A 7 -24.40 23.63 -28.20
C SER A 7 -25.29 24.50 -29.10
N ASN A 8 -26.41 24.99 -28.57
CA ASN A 8 -27.31 25.89 -29.30
C ASN A 8 -26.78 27.33 -29.41
N ALA A 9 -26.03 27.80 -28.41
CA ALA A 9 -25.38 29.11 -28.43
C ALA A 9 -24.21 29.17 -29.46
N LEU A 10 -23.61 28.04 -29.80
CA LEU A 10 -22.52 27.93 -30.78
C LEU A 10 -23.00 27.88 -32.23
N ARG A 11 -24.32 27.70 -32.52
CA ARG A 11 -24.89 27.54 -33.86
C ARG A 11 -25.48 28.81 -34.43
N HIS A 12 -25.37 29.96 -33.78
CA HIS A 12 -25.83 31.21 -34.33
C HIS A 12 -24.80 31.84 -35.26
N GLU A 13 -25.23 32.21 -36.49
CA GLU A 13 -24.43 32.76 -37.59
C GLU A 13 -23.79 34.15 -37.28
N GLY A 14 -23.35 34.39 -36.10
CA GLY A 14 -22.72 35.66 -35.70
C GLY A 14 -21.38 35.51 -34.97
N GLY A 15 -20.92 34.28 -34.71
CA GLY A 15 -19.73 34.03 -33.90
C GLY A 15 -19.89 34.41 -32.43
N LEU A 16 -19.02 33.91 -31.58
CA LEU A 16 -18.97 34.29 -30.15
C LEU A 16 -18.80 35.81 -30.00
N SER A 17 -19.76 36.48 -29.36
CA SER A 17 -19.61 37.92 -29.10
C SER A 17 -18.34 38.15 -28.29
N ARG A 18 -17.61 39.25 -28.55
CA ARG A 18 -16.39 39.63 -27.80
C ARG A 18 -16.60 39.62 -26.29
N ARG A 19 -17.80 39.94 -25.81
CA ARG A 19 -18.16 39.91 -24.39
C ARG A 19 -18.21 38.48 -23.83
N LEU A 20 -18.76 37.52 -24.61
CA LEU A 20 -18.82 36.12 -24.22
C LEU A 20 -17.43 35.47 -24.21
N PHE A 21 -16.60 35.80 -25.21
CA PHE A 21 -15.21 35.35 -25.27
C PHE A 21 -14.40 35.90 -24.09
N LEU A 22 -14.54 37.17 -23.74
CA LEU A 22 -13.84 37.72 -22.58
C LEU A 22 -14.36 37.17 -21.25
N ALA A 23 -15.66 36.86 -21.13
CA ALA A 23 -16.19 36.16 -19.95
C ALA A 23 -15.64 34.73 -19.81
N TYR A 24 -15.52 34.00 -20.92
CA TYR A 24 -14.90 32.66 -20.92
C TYR A 24 -13.39 32.71 -20.63
N ALA A 25 -12.66 33.65 -21.24
CA ALA A 25 -11.24 33.83 -20.98
C ALA A 25 -10.97 34.21 -19.52
N ALA A 26 -11.81 35.07 -18.93
CA ALA A 26 -11.73 35.42 -17.51
C ALA A 26 -12.06 34.26 -16.58
N SER A 27 -13.02 33.39 -16.93
CA SER A 27 -13.35 32.19 -16.15
C SER A 27 -12.24 31.13 -16.22
N LEU A 28 -11.62 30.93 -17.40
CA LEU A 28 -10.50 30.03 -17.57
C LEU A 28 -9.21 30.52 -16.89
N SER A 29 -8.98 31.81 -16.82
CA SER A 29 -7.84 32.40 -16.13
C SER A 29 -7.96 32.37 -14.60
N SER A 30 -9.18 32.23 -14.07
CA SER A 30 -9.41 32.08 -12.61
C SER A 30 -9.23 30.67 -12.07
N ILE A 31 -9.26 29.64 -12.94
CA ILE A 31 -9.07 28.22 -12.54
C ILE A 31 -7.72 28.00 -11.83
N PRO A 32 -6.57 28.48 -12.33
CA PRO A 32 -5.30 28.29 -11.61
C PRO A 32 -5.19 29.13 -10.31
N LEU A 33 -5.97 30.19 -10.16
CA LEU A 33 -6.04 30.95 -8.92
C LEU A 33 -6.90 30.25 -7.86
N LEU A 34 -8.00 29.62 -8.26
CA LEU A 34 -8.85 28.83 -7.36
C LEU A 34 -8.16 27.54 -6.92
N SER A 35 -7.31 26.92 -7.77
CA SER A 35 -6.53 25.75 -7.39
C SER A 35 -5.45 26.06 -6.34
N ARG A 36 -4.99 27.31 -6.21
CA ARG A 36 -4.06 27.73 -5.15
C ARG A 36 -4.73 27.87 -3.77
N TYR A 37 -6.06 27.96 -3.73
CA TYR A 37 -6.86 27.98 -2.51
C TYR A 37 -7.52 26.63 -2.20
N ALA A 38 -7.22 25.57 -2.98
CA ALA A 38 -7.52 24.22 -2.55
C ALA A 38 -6.66 23.95 -1.30
N SER A 39 -7.20 24.36 -0.15
CA SER A 39 -6.62 24.05 1.16
C SER A 39 -6.40 22.54 1.18
N ALA A 40 -5.17 22.11 1.36
CA ALA A 40 -4.90 20.72 1.62
C ALA A 40 -5.83 20.29 2.77
N ALA A 41 -6.63 19.27 2.56
CA ALA A 41 -7.46 18.75 3.64
C ALA A 41 -6.56 18.54 4.86
N PRO A 42 -7.02 18.87 6.07
CA PRO A 42 -6.21 18.69 7.26
C PRO A 42 -5.72 17.22 7.29
N PRO A 43 -4.48 16.97 7.71
CA PRO A 43 -3.96 15.62 7.76
C PRO A 43 -4.90 14.74 8.58
N HIS A 44 -5.17 13.54 8.08
CA HIS A 44 -6.03 12.59 8.80
C HIS A 44 -5.35 12.20 10.12
N VAL A 45 -6.04 12.40 11.23
CA VAL A 45 -5.56 12.01 12.56
C VAL A 45 -6.13 10.63 12.88
N PHE A 46 -5.26 9.68 13.14
CA PHE A 46 -5.65 8.32 13.49
C PHE A 46 -5.83 8.17 15.01
N THR A 47 -6.87 7.46 15.45
CA THR A 47 -7.11 7.14 16.87
C THR A 47 -6.35 5.90 17.35
N SER A 48 -5.80 5.12 16.40
CA SER A 48 -4.97 3.93 16.63
C SER A 48 -4.01 3.77 15.44
N ASP A 49 -2.98 2.92 15.59
CA ASP A 49 -1.98 2.69 14.56
C ASP A 49 -2.64 2.24 13.24
N PRO A 50 -2.58 3.06 12.16
CA PRO A 50 -3.14 2.68 10.88
C PRO A 50 -2.31 1.63 10.15
N PHE A 51 -1.02 1.47 10.47
CA PHE A 51 -0.11 0.50 9.85
C PHE A 51 -0.13 -0.86 10.55
N SER A 52 -1.29 -1.27 11.04
CA SER A 52 -1.51 -2.48 11.84
C SER A 52 -1.03 -3.78 11.17
N PHE A 53 -0.85 -3.79 9.85
CA PHE A 53 -0.32 -4.93 9.08
C PHE A 53 1.18 -4.82 8.79
N GLY A 54 1.83 -3.78 9.27
CA GLY A 54 3.22 -3.51 8.97
C GLY A 54 3.44 -3.15 7.50
N VAL A 55 4.60 -3.56 6.99
CA VAL A 55 5.05 -3.29 5.62
C VAL A 55 5.52 -4.59 4.97
N ALA A 56 5.61 -4.60 3.65
CA ALA A 56 6.18 -5.71 2.89
C ALA A 56 6.84 -5.19 1.61
N SER A 57 7.76 -5.97 1.06
CA SER A 57 8.29 -5.76 -0.28
C SER A 57 8.24 -7.07 -1.08
N GLY A 58 8.24 -6.96 -2.40
CA GLY A 58 8.17 -8.11 -3.29
C GLY A 58 8.52 -7.76 -4.72
N ASP A 59 8.47 -8.77 -5.60
CA ASP A 59 8.75 -8.65 -7.04
C ASP A 59 9.99 -7.79 -7.33
N PRO A 60 11.16 -8.11 -6.73
CA PRO A 60 12.37 -7.35 -7.00
C PRO A 60 12.83 -7.56 -8.44
N ASP A 61 13.27 -6.48 -9.07
CA ASP A 61 14.07 -6.46 -10.29
C ASP A 61 15.46 -5.90 -9.96
N HIS A 62 16.37 -5.82 -10.94
CA HIS A 62 17.70 -5.26 -10.72
C HIS A 62 17.71 -3.76 -10.42
N GLU A 63 16.64 -3.04 -10.77
CA GLU A 63 16.54 -1.59 -10.56
C GLU A 63 15.19 -1.14 -9.96
N SER A 64 14.33 -2.09 -9.56
CA SER A 64 13.04 -1.79 -8.97
C SER A 64 12.62 -2.83 -7.93
N VAL A 65 11.60 -2.49 -7.14
CA VAL A 65 10.97 -3.39 -6.16
C VAL A 65 9.56 -2.88 -5.86
N ILE A 66 8.62 -3.78 -5.58
CA ILE A 66 7.30 -3.37 -5.10
C ILE A 66 7.35 -3.22 -3.58
N LEU A 67 6.92 -2.06 -3.08
CA LEU A 67 6.73 -1.79 -1.66
C LEU A 67 5.25 -1.76 -1.33
N TRP A 68 4.86 -2.37 -0.23
CA TRP A 68 3.48 -2.51 0.18
C TRP A 68 3.24 -2.08 1.63
N THR A 69 2.07 -1.48 1.84
CA THR A 69 1.42 -1.33 3.15
C THR A 69 -0.09 -1.27 2.97
N ARG A 70 -0.83 -1.26 4.09
CA ARG A 70 -2.28 -1.04 4.11
C ARG A 70 -2.67 -0.28 5.36
N LEU A 71 -3.50 0.75 5.20
CA LEU A 71 -4.05 1.48 6.32
C LEU A 71 -5.29 0.74 6.87
N ALA A 72 -5.25 0.36 8.14
CA ALA A 72 -6.36 -0.28 8.83
C ALA A 72 -6.24 -0.10 10.36
N PRO A 73 -6.66 1.07 10.91
CA PRO A 73 -6.58 1.31 12.35
C PRO A 73 -7.42 0.33 13.17
N LYS A 74 -8.42 -0.30 12.55
CA LYS A 74 -9.24 -1.37 13.14
C LYS A 74 -9.30 -2.57 12.19
N PRO A 75 -8.22 -3.36 12.10
CA PRO A 75 -8.00 -4.33 11.03
C PRO A 75 -9.06 -5.41 10.89
N LEU A 76 -9.75 -5.76 11.98
CA LEU A 76 -10.77 -6.81 12.02
C LEU A 76 -12.20 -6.29 11.85
N GLU A 77 -12.38 -4.98 11.61
CA GLU A 77 -13.67 -4.39 11.25
C GLU A 77 -13.81 -4.25 9.72
N PRO A 78 -15.04 -4.28 9.18
CA PRO A 78 -15.27 -3.98 7.77
C PRO A 78 -14.67 -2.63 7.37
N GLY A 79 -13.96 -2.60 6.24
CA GLY A 79 -13.23 -1.40 5.80
C GLY A 79 -11.99 -1.04 6.64
N GLY A 80 -11.64 -1.84 7.67
CA GLY A 80 -10.44 -1.63 8.49
C GLY A 80 -10.49 -0.38 9.39
N GLY A 81 -11.67 0.19 9.61
CA GLY A 81 -11.84 1.44 10.36
C GLY A 81 -11.43 2.69 9.58
N MET A 82 -11.27 2.59 8.27
CA MET A 82 -10.90 3.70 7.39
C MET A 82 -12.12 4.46 6.87
N PRO A 83 -11.99 5.76 6.53
CA PRO A 83 -13.05 6.53 5.89
C PRO A 83 -13.35 6.01 4.47
N LYS A 84 -14.57 6.28 3.98
CA LYS A 84 -14.94 5.98 2.58
C LYS A 84 -14.42 7.05 1.60
N ALA A 85 -13.18 7.46 1.78
CA ALA A 85 -12.50 8.46 0.96
C ALA A 85 -11.01 8.11 0.83
N PRO A 86 -10.33 8.54 -0.23
CA PRO A 86 -8.89 8.38 -0.36
C PRO A 86 -8.14 9.06 0.79
N VAL A 87 -7.06 8.41 1.26
CA VAL A 87 -6.18 8.93 2.31
C VAL A 87 -4.76 9.00 1.76
N GLU A 88 -4.11 10.15 1.87
CA GLU A 88 -2.75 10.35 1.38
C GLU A 88 -1.75 9.56 2.23
N VAL A 89 -0.87 8.84 1.55
CA VAL A 89 0.26 8.12 2.13
C VAL A 89 1.55 8.61 1.47
N HIS A 90 2.50 9.02 2.28
CA HIS A 90 3.86 9.33 1.84
C HIS A 90 4.70 8.07 1.97
N TRP A 91 5.63 7.86 1.07
CA TRP A 91 6.61 6.79 1.13
C TRP A 91 8.02 7.32 0.97
N GLU A 92 8.96 6.66 1.60
CA GLU A 92 10.38 6.98 1.55
C GLU A 92 11.18 5.67 1.40
N ILE A 93 12.19 5.70 0.54
CA ILE A 93 13.21 4.65 0.43
C ILE A 93 14.60 5.29 0.63
N ALA A 94 15.45 4.66 1.42
CA ALA A 94 16.73 5.21 1.86
C ALA A 94 17.84 4.14 1.87
N GLU A 95 19.10 4.59 1.78
CA GLU A 95 20.28 3.73 1.94
C GLU A 95 20.55 3.35 3.41
N ASP A 96 19.88 3.98 4.36
CA ASP A 96 20.08 3.76 5.80
C ASP A 96 18.74 3.77 6.56
N ASN A 97 18.67 3.01 7.69
CA ASN A 97 17.47 2.91 8.52
C ASN A 97 17.17 4.16 9.35
N SER A 98 18.05 5.13 9.40
CA SER A 98 17.79 6.43 10.03
C SER A 98 17.18 7.45 9.07
N PHE A 99 17.03 7.09 7.78
CA PHE A 99 16.49 7.94 6.71
C PHE A 99 17.20 9.29 6.55
N LYS A 100 18.51 9.30 6.80
CA LYS A 100 19.36 10.46 6.52
C LYS A 100 19.74 10.54 5.05
N LYS A 101 19.77 9.40 4.36
CA LYS A 101 20.10 9.27 2.93
C LYS A 101 18.90 8.74 2.16
N ILE A 102 17.84 9.56 2.06
CA ILE A 102 16.67 9.24 1.25
C ILE A 102 17.08 9.24 -0.22
N VAL A 103 16.81 8.12 -0.91
CA VAL A 103 17.06 7.93 -2.35
C VAL A 103 15.90 8.44 -3.16
N GLN A 104 14.68 8.04 -2.76
CA GLN A 104 13.44 8.47 -3.40
C GLN A 104 12.34 8.62 -2.36
N SER A 105 11.36 9.43 -2.68
CA SER A 105 10.14 9.59 -1.90
C SER A 105 9.00 10.04 -2.79
N GLY A 106 7.77 9.84 -2.34
CA GLY A 106 6.60 10.27 -3.08
C GLY A 106 5.33 10.18 -2.26
N LYS A 107 4.21 10.39 -2.95
CA LYS A 107 2.87 10.36 -2.38
C LYS A 107 1.97 9.49 -3.23
N VAL A 108 1.03 8.83 -2.58
CA VAL A 108 -0.02 8.02 -3.22
C VAL A 108 -1.30 8.11 -2.39
N ASN A 109 -2.44 7.94 -3.04
CA ASN A 109 -3.71 7.84 -2.34
C ASN A 109 -4.06 6.37 -2.09
N ALA A 110 -4.19 6.00 -0.81
CA ALA A 110 -4.80 4.74 -0.41
C ALA A 110 -6.32 4.88 -0.52
N THR A 111 -6.96 4.06 -1.38
CA THR A 111 -8.37 4.20 -1.72
C THR A 111 -9.24 3.08 -1.12
N PRO A 112 -10.54 3.37 -0.83
CA PRO A 112 -11.47 2.38 -0.29
C PRO A 112 -11.64 1.16 -1.20
N GLU A 113 -11.61 1.33 -2.53
CA GLU A 113 -11.76 0.27 -3.53
C GLU A 113 -10.70 -0.81 -3.36
N LEU A 114 -9.45 -0.37 -3.06
CA LEU A 114 -8.32 -1.26 -2.78
C LEU A 114 -8.19 -1.62 -1.29
N GLY A 115 -9.22 -1.32 -0.47
CA GLY A 115 -9.19 -1.53 0.97
C GLY A 115 -8.08 -0.75 1.67
N HIS A 116 -7.75 0.42 1.13
CA HIS A 116 -6.65 1.29 1.56
C HIS A 116 -5.26 0.64 1.52
N SER A 117 -5.07 -0.34 0.63
CA SER A 117 -3.75 -0.88 0.31
C SER A 117 -2.98 0.08 -0.61
N VAL A 118 -1.68 0.10 -0.43
CA VAL A 118 -0.72 0.88 -1.22
C VAL A 118 0.29 -0.06 -1.84
N HIS A 119 0.55 0.10 -3.14
CA HIS A 119 1.63 -0.55 -3.87
C HIS A 119 2.44 0.55 -4.55
N ILE A 120 3.73 0.58 -4.28
CA ILE A 120 4.68 1.54 -4.86
C ILE A 120 5.76 0.74 -5.56
N GLU A 121 6.17 1.20 -6.72
CA GLU A 121 7.30 0.65 -7.46
C GLU A 121 8.37 1.76 -7.65
N PRO A 122 9.27 1.99 -6.68
CA PRO A 122 10.45 2.80 -6.90
C PRO A 122 11.30 2.16 -8.00
N ARG A 123 11.73 2.96 -8.99
CA ARG A 123 12.56 2.54 -10.12
C ARG A 123 13.89 3.27 -10.10
N ASP A 124 14.81 2.92 -11.00
CA ASP A 124 16.16 3.51 -11.07
C ASP A 124 16.97 3.33 -9.78
N LEU A 125 16.73 2.22 -9.09
CA LEU A 125 17.50 1.80 -7.93
C LEU A 125 18.81 1.12 -8.37
N LYS A 126 19.84 1.12 -7.50
CA LYS A 126 21.07 0.39 -7.77
C LYS A 126 20.84 -1.12 -7.72
N PRO A 127 21.40 -1.92 -8.66
CA PRO A 127 21.36 -3.37 -8.59
C PRO A 127 22.08 -3.92 -7.36
N ASP A 128 21.64 -5.09 -6.89
CA ASP A 128 22.22 -5.83 -5.77
C ASP A 128 22.41 -4.97 -4.51
N HIS A 129 21.45 -4.11 -4.23
CA HIS A 129 21.57 -3.12 -3.18
C HIS A 129 20.45 -3.20 -2.15
N TRP A 130 20.82 -3.10 -0.87
CA TRP A 130 19.88 -3.07 0.24
C TRP A 130 19.37 -1.65 0.50
N TYR A 131 18.07 -1.54 0.75
CA TYR A 131 17.39 -0.29 1.10
C TYR A 131 16.52 -0.48 2.34
N SER A 132 16.31 0.61 3.06
CA SER A 132 15.27 0.74 4.08
C SER A 132 14.12 1.54 3.51
N TYR A 133 12.88 1.19 3.87
CA TYR A 133 11.69 1.92 3.43
C TYR A 133 10.68 2.07 4.55
N ARG A 134 9.84 3.09 4.45
CA ARG A 134 8.73 3.33 5.37
C ARG A 134 7.62 4.12 4.69
N PHE A 135 6.46 4.13 5.35
CA PHE A 135 5.30 4.90 4.96
C PHE A 135 4.87 5.83 6.08
N LYS A 136 4.23 6.96 5.71
CA LYS A 136 3.68 7.94 6.64
C LYS A 136 2.30 8.34 6.18
N SER A 137 1.36 8.52 7.10
CA SER A 137 0.02 9.04 6.81
C SER A 137 -0.47 9.83 8.01
N GLY A 138 -0.85 11.10 7.79
CA GLY A 138 -1.15 12.00 8.90
C GLY A 138 0.02 12.13 9.85
N ASP A 139 -0.21 11.82 11.12
CA ASP A 139 0.79 11.80 12.21
C ASP A 139 1.45 10.43 12.43
N ALA A 140 0.98 9.40 11.73
CA ALA A 140 1.47 8.03 11.90
C ALA A 140 2.63 7.71 10.95
N THR A 141 3.56 6.87 11.44
CA THR A 141 4.68 6.32 10.66
C THR A 141 4.69 4.80 10.81
N SER A 142 4.85 4.08 9.70
CA SER A 142 4.93 2.63 9.69
C SER A 142 6.22 2.13 10.35
N PRO A 143 6.29 0.83 10.69
CA PRO A 143 7.57 0.15 10.88
C PRO A 143 8.49 0.38 9.68
N VAL A 144 9.81 0.29 9.93
CA VAL A 144 10.80 0.28 8.85
C VAL A 144 10.91 -1.12 8.27
N GLY A 145 10.77 -1.23 6.95
CA GLY A 145 11.06 -2.45 6.21
C GLY A 145 12.42 -2.37 5.53
N ARG A 146 12.98 -3.52 5.20
CA ARG A 146 14.17 -3.68 4.36
C ARG A 146 13.78 -4.33 3.05
N THR A 147 14.51 -4.02 2.00
CA THR A 147 14.33 -4.63 0.70
C THR A 147 15.65 -4.65 -0.06
N ARG A 148 15.76 -5.51 -1.06
CA ARG A 148 16.95 -5.64 -1.90
C ARG A 148 16.53 -5.77 -3.36
N THR A 149 17.21 -5.04 -4.22
CA THR A 149 17.14 -5.24 -5.67
C THR A 149 17.91 -6.49 -6.07
N LEU A 150 17.52 -7.12 -7.18
CA LEU A 150 18.29 -8.23 -7.74
C LEU A 150 19.66 -7.75 -8.27
N PRO A 151 20.65 -8.65 -8.40
CA PRO A 151 21.86 -8.37 -9.14
C PRO A 151 21.56 -7.99 -10.59
N ALA A 152 22.44 -7.24 -11.23
CA ALA A 152 22.35 -6.96 -12.65
C ALA A 152 22.32 -8.28 -13.46
N PRO A 153 21.66 -8.31 -14.65
CA PRO A 153 21.49 -9.55 -15.43
C PRO A 153 22.80 -10.26 -15.81
N ASP A 154 23.88 -9.53 -15.92
CA ASP A 154 25.23 -9.99 -16.26
C ASP A 154 26.13 -10.24 -15.03
N ALA A 155 25.62 -9.98 -13.83
CA ALA A 155 26.36 -10.20 -12.59
C ALA A 155 26.38 -11.70 -12.21
N SER A 156 27.44 -12.13 -11.55
CA SER A 156 27.58 -13.48 -10.98
C SER A 156 27.70 -13.37 -9.46
N PRO A 157 26.59 -13.38 -8.72
CA PRO A 157 26.65 -13.30 -7.27
C PRO A 157 27.27 -14.57 -6.67
N ASP A 158 28.14 -14.42 -5.68
CA ASP A 158 28.80 -15.53 -5.01
C ASP A 158 27.84 -16.40 -4.20
N LYS A 159 26.73 -15.82 -3.74
CA LYS A 159 25.79 -16.49 -2.85
C LYS A 159 24.38 -15.92 -3.00
N LEU A 160 23.42 -16.84 -2.94
CA LEU A 160 22.00 -16.53 -2.82
C LEU A 160 21.41 -17.36 -1.67
N ARG A 161 20.72 -16.72 -0.75
CA ARG A 161 20.01 -17.38 0.34
C ARG A 161 18.50 -17.09 0.19
N PHE A 162 17.72 -18.13 0.03
CA PHE A 162 16.27 -17.99 -0.03
C PHE A 162 15.58 -18.96 0.90
N ALA A 163 14.37 -18.63 1.30
CA ALA A 163 13.48 -19.51 2.04
C ALA A 163 12.25 -19.84 1.21
N VAL A 164 11.63 -20.96 1.52
CA VAL A 164 10.38 -21.42 0.89
C VAL A 164 9.37 -21.72 1.98
N THR A 165 8.14 -21.26 1.80
CA THR A 165 7.03 -21.51 2.71
C THR A 165 5.74 -21.74 1.95
N SER A 166 4.75 -22.37 2.58
CA SER A 166 3.40 -22.58 2.06
C SER A 166 2.45 -22.99 3.18
N CYS A 167 1.15 -23.02 2.89
CA CYS A 167 0.14 -23.69 3.72
C CYS A 167 0.14 -23.21 5.19
N GLN A 168 0.21 -21.89 5.39
CA GLN A 168 0.27 -21.30 6.72
C GLN A 168 -1.12 -21.24 7.38
N ASN A 169 -1.60 -22.39 7.91
CA ASN A 169 -2.91 -22.43 8.53
C ASN A 169 -2.92 -21.71 9.89
N PHE A 170 -3.74 -20.65 10.01
CA PHE A 170 -3.82 -19.80 11.20
C PHE A 170 -4.30 -20.57 12.45
N GLU A 171 -5.23 -21.51 12.30
CA GLU A 171 -5.80 -22.25 13.43
C GLU A 171 -4.88 -23.39 13.91
N ALA A 172 -4.04 -23.91 13.02
CA ALA A 172 -3.20 -25.08 13.31
C ALA A 172 -2.02 -24.78 14.24
N GLY A 173 -1.59 -23.52 14.35
CA GLY A 173 -0.45 -23.16 15.18
C GLY A 173 -0.13 -21.67 15.20
N LEU A 174 0.96 -21.31 15.87
CA LEU A 174 1.58 -20.00 15.80
C LEU A 174 2.58 -19.98 14.64
N PHE A 175 2.87 -18.79 14.12
CA PHE A 175 3.78 -18.63 12.98
C PHE A 175 5.26 -18.48 13.39
N THR A 176 5.67 -19.15 14.47
CA THR A 176 7.02 -19.05 15.06
C THR A 176 8.16 -19.41 14.10
N ALA A 177 7.89 -20.24 13.07
CA ALA A 177 8.87 -20.53 12.03
C ALA A 177 9.33 -19.28 11.28
N TYR A 178 8.46 -18.28 11.12
CA TYR A 178 8.83 -17.01 10.47
C TYR A 178 9.80 -16.18 11.32
N GLN A 179 9.74 -16.27 12.64
CA GLN A 179 10.73 -15.63 13.51
C GLN A 179 12.13 -16.17 13.22
N GLN A 180 12.27 -17.49 13.12
CA GLN A 180 13.55 -18.11 12.78
C GLN A 180 13.98 -17.77 11.36
N MET A 181 13.05 -17.79 10.41
CA MET A 181 13.31 -17.42 9.02
C MET A 181 13.84 -15.97 8.92
N ALA A 182 13.24 -15.02 9.67
CA ALA A 182 13.73 -13.65 9.72
C ALA A 182 15.13 -13.54 10.33
N ALA A 183 15.44 -14.36 11.36
CA ALA A 183 16.78 -14.41 11.98
C ALA A 183 17.84 -14.94 11.01
N ASP A 184 17.49 -15.84 10.11
CA ASP A 184 18.37 -16.40 9.08
C ASP A 184 18.70 -15.40 7.95
N LYS A 185 17.98 -14.27 7.88
CA LYS A 185 18.18 -13.17 6.92
C LYS A 185 18.27 -13.65 5.47
N PRO A 186 17.21 -14.27 4.92
CA PRO A 186 17.19 -14.66 3.51
C PRO A 186 17.23 -13.40 2.62
N ASP A 187 17.73 -13.56 1.40
CA ASP A 187 17.68 -12.52 0.38
C ASP A 187 16.24 -12.34 -0.13
N PHE A 188 15.47 -13.43 -0.19
CA PHE A 188 14.03 -13.42 -0.48
C PHE A 188 13.32 -14.68 0.02
N VAL A 189 11.99 -14.65 0.03
CA VAL A 189 11.13 -15.76 0.43
C VAL A 189 10.14 -16.07 -0.69
N PHE A 190 10.05 -17.32 -1.10
CA PHE A 190 8.97 -17.83 -1.94
C PHE A 190 7.82 -18.34 -1.08
N HIS A 191 6.63 -17.80 -1.26
CA HIS A 191 5.41 -18.35 -0.70
C HIS A 191 4.65 -19.11 -1.80
N LEU A 192 4.59 -20.43 -1.70
CA LEU A 192 4.08 -21.31 -2.76
C LEU A 192 2.55 -21.47 -2.75
N GLY A 193 1.85 -20.68 -1.95
CA GLY A 193 0.39 -20.70 -1.89
C GLY A 193 -0.18 -21.03 -0.51
N ASP A 194 -1.51 -21.03 -0.41
CA ASP A 194 -2.26 -21.18 0.84
C ASP A 194 -1.80 -20.16 1.90
N TYR A 195 -1.75 -18.88 1.49
CA TYR A 195 -1.41 -17.79 2.39
C TYR A 195 -2.53 -17.54 3.42
N ILE A 196 -3.79 -17.70 3.02
CA ILE A 196 -4.95 -17.70 3.91
C ILE A 196 -5.82 -18.91 3.62
N TYR A 197 -6.69 -19.27 4.58
CA TYR A 197 -7.73 -20.28 4.40
C TYR A 197 -9.10 -19.67 4.70
N GLU A 198 -10.10 -20.04 3.90
CA GLU A 198 -11.46 -19.53 3.92
C GLU A 198 -12.38 -20.20 4.95
N TYR A 199 -11.98 -21.33 5.51
CA TYR A 199 -12.79 -22.18 6.36
C TYR A 199 -13.42 -21.45 7.55
N ALA A 200 -14.59 -21.94 7.96
CA ALA A 200 -15.26 -21.52 9.19
C ALA A 200 -14.36 -21.76 10.44
N SER A 201 -14.64 -21.00 11.47
CA SER A 201 -13.99 -21.09 12.78
C SER A 201 -13.99 -22.52 13.34
N GLY A 202 -12.85 -22.98 13.87
CA GLY A 202 -12.70 -24.22 14.61
C GLY A 202 -12.57 -25.48 13.76
N ARG A 203 -12.38 -25.36 12.43
CA ARG A 203 -12.25 -26.54 11.55
C ARG A 203 -10.92 -27.27 11.72
N ASN A 204 -9.82 -26.54 11.86
CA ASN A 204 -8.48 -27.09 11.71
C ASN A 204 -7.57 -26.94 12.93
N GLY A 205 -8.04 -26.38 14.03
CA GLY A 205 -7.17 -26.19 15.17
C GLY A 205 -7.85 -25.69 16.44
N LYS A 206 -7.04 -25.65 17.50
CA LYS A 206 -7.45 -25.22 18.84
C LYS A 206 -6.56 -24.13 19.43
N ILE A 207 -5.50 -23.72 18.71
CA ILE A 207 -4.51 -22.76 19.20
C ILE A 207 -4.98 -21.33 18.96
N ARG A 208 -5.46 -21.07 17.74
CA ARG A 208 -6.09 -19.83 17.32
C ARG A 208 -7.38 -20.17 16.58
N THR A 209 -8.28 -19.19 16.45
CA THR A 209 -9.57 -19.41 15.83
C THR A 209 -9.82 -18.35 14.77
N HIS A 210 -10.24 -18.75 13.60
CA HIS A 210 -10.76 -17.83 12.60
C HIS A 210 -11.99 -17.09 13.13
N GLN A 211 -12.19 -15.85 12.72
CA GLN A 211 -13.44 -15.13 13.01
C GLN A 211 -14.52 -15.50 11.98
N GLY A 212 -15.69 -15.82 12.49
CA GLY A 212 -16.90 -15.97 11.69
C GLY A 212 -17.02 -17.28 10.92
N PRO A 213 -18.01 -17.36 10.00
CA PRO A 213 -18.26 -18.51 9.15
C PRO A 213 -17.21 -18.65 8.05
N GLU A 214 -17.39 -19.62 7.18
CA GLU A 214 -16.72 -19.70 5.89
C GLU A 214 -16.93 -18.38 5.13
N ILE A 215 -15.86 -17.87 4.50
CA ILE A 215 -15.87 -16.55 3.90
C ILE A 215 -16.26 -16.61 2.43
N GLU A 216 -17.18 -15.71 2.02
CA GLU A 216 -17.74 -15.66 0.66
C GLU A 216 -17.67 -14.27 0.05
N SER A 217 -17.60 -13.20 0.88
CA SER A 217 -17.57 -11.81 0.42
C SER A 217 -16.18 -11.19 0.50
N LEU A 218 -15.94 -10.15 -0.31
CA LEU A 218 -14.68 -9.41 -0.32
C LEU A 218 -14.31 -8.87 1.07
N ASP A 219 -15.27 -8.35 1.83
CA ASP A 219 -14.99 -7.82 3.17
C ASP A 219 -14.59 -8.94 4.14
N GLN A 220 -15.22 -10.11 4.02
CA GLN A 220 -14.84 -11.29 4.81
C GLN A 220 -13.43 -11.77 4.45
N TYR A 221 -13.06 -11.79 3.16
CA TYR A 221 -11.69 -12.08 2.72
C TYR A 221 -10.69 -11.07 3.25
N ARG A 222 -11.02 -9.77 3.24
CA ARG A 222 -10.17 -8.71 3.81
C ARG A 222 -9.97 -8.88 5.32
N ILE A 223 -10.99 -9.25 6.06
CA ILE A 223 -10.92 -9.52 7.51
C ILE A 223 -10.10 -10.79 7.77
N ARG A 224 -10.31 -11.85 7.00
CA ARG A 224 -9.53 -13.09 7.12
C ARG A 224 -8.06 -12.84 6.84
N TYR A 225 -7.74 -12.11 5.79
CA TYR A 225 -6.37 -11.67 5.50
C TYR A 225 -5.78 -10.84 6.65
N ALA A 226 -6.60 -10.00 7.27
CA ALA A 226 -6.22 -9.19 8.42
C ALA A 226 -5.82 -10.04 9.64
N GLN A 227 -6.53 -11.15 9.90
CA GLN A 227 -6.17 -12.06 10.97
C GLN A 227 -4.77 -12.65 10.78
N TYR A 228 -4.43 -13.08 9.56
CA TYR A 228 -3.12 -13.62 9.22
C TYR A 228 -2.03 -12.54 9.32
N LYS A 229 -2.23 -11.41 8.66
CA LYS A 229 -1.28 -10.27 8.65
C LYS A 229 -1.12 -9.58 10.01
N GLY A 230 -2.04 -9.82 10.94
CA GLY A 230 -1.92 -9.37 12.33
C GLY A 230 -0.87 -10.13 13.14
N ASP A 231 -0.42 -11.29 12.68
CA ASP A 231 0.64 -12.09 13.33
C ASP A 231 1.98 -11.35 13.26
N LYS A 232 2.64 -11.20 14.43
CA LYS A 232 3.87 -10.40 14.54
C LYS A 232 5.09 -11.06 13.91
N ASP A 233 5.19 -12.38 13.97
CA ASP A 233 6.29 -13.12 13.35
C ASP A 233 6.17 -13.08 11.82
N LEU A 234 4.94 -13.16 11.28
CA LEU A 234 4.67 -12.97 9.87
C LEU A 234 4.97 -11.53 9.42
N GLN A 235 4.64 -10.52 10.23
CA GLN A 235 5.01 -9.12 9.93
C GLN A 235 6.52 -8.93 9.93
N ALA A 236 7.24 -9.56 10.87
CA ALA A 236 8.69 -9.45 10.97
C ALA A 236 9.40 -9.97 9.72
N ILE A 237 9.00 -11.13 9.19
CA ILE A 237 9.62 -11.68 7.97
C ILE A 237 9.25 -10.85 6.72
N HIS A 238 8.07 -10.26 6.68
CA HIS A 238 7.68 -9.37 5.58
C HIS A 238 8.45 -8.04 5.56
N ALA A 239 8.91 -7.60 6.73
CA ALA A 239 9.69 -6.36 6.88
C ALA A 239 11.21 -6.58 6.78
N ALA A 240 11.68 -7.85 6.81
CA ALA A 240 13.09 -8.23 6.91
C ALA A 240 13.92 -8.09 5.62
#